data_6f8b286214af0f3b85270ce620d02676
#
_entry.id   6f8b286214af0f3b85270ce620d02676
#
_cell.length_a   1.000
_cell.length_b   1.000
_cell.length_c   1.000
_cell.angle_alpha   90.00
_cell.angle_beta   90.00
_cell.angle_gamma   90.00
#
_symmetry.space_group_name_H-M   'P 1'
#
loop_
_entity.id
_entity.type
_entity.pdbx_description
1 polymer ?
#
loop_
_entity_poly.entity_id
_entity_poly.type
_entity_poly.pdbx_seq_one_letter_code
_entity_poly.pdbx_strand_id
1 'polypeptide(L)'
;MSSSKLGFGMMRLPQRSPEATDIDFDQVSQMVDRFLEAGFTYFDTSWAYHNGASETAVKRCLVSRHPRDRFVLASKLPTFAITREEEAEEIFAQQLERCGVDYFDYYLLHNVNWMRCRQIIRDARLFEHMQQWKEQGKIRHIAFSFHDTADVLDQILTEHPEVEAVQIAMNYFDWDARYIQARLCYETIRAHGRQVIVMEPVKGGMLAKAPEAAEALMRAQRSEDSIVSWALRFAAGLDGVLAVLSGMSTPEQVADNIATFQRFQPINEKEREILRQTAGLYRQSGPVGTADFTPYEAINPNGVSAADILDTYNACMLQPVPTFGAEGNYFSCQKAKRGLRREDRCIPGPAVLADGTDVTELVHRAEDFLSENSFFQYDF
;
A
#
# COMPACT_ATOMS: atom_id res chain seq x y z
N MET A 1 3.64 -13.06 -22.90
CA MET A 1 5.01 -12.63 -22.56
C MET A 1 5.18 -12.80 -21.07
N SER A 2 6.35 -13.10 -20.55
CA SER A 2 6.58 -13.07 -19.10
C SER A 2 6.81 -11.62 -18.64
N SER A 3 6.43 -11.30 -17.41
CA SER A 3 6.73 -10.01 -16.80
C SER A 3 7.58 -10.24 -15.56
N SER A 4 8.69 -9.53 -15.43
CA SER A 4 9.59 -9.58 -14.26
C SER A 4 9.12 -8.70 -13.10
N LYS A 5 7.94 -8.08 -13.20
CA LYS A 5 7.44 -7.08 -12.23
C LYS A 5 6.92 -7.68 -10.91
N LEU A 6 6.84 -8.99 -10.74
CA LEU A 6 6.42 -9.57 -9.46
C LEU A 6 7.47 -9.31 -8.37
N GLY A 7 7.04 -8.73 -7.24
CA GLY A 7 7.85 -8.54 -6.06
C GLY A 7 7.33 -9.36 -4.87
N PHE A 8 8.23 -9.89 -4.06
CA PHE A 8 7.92 -10.63 -2.84
C PHE A 8 7.80 -9.64 -1.66
N GLY A 9 6.58 -9.33 -1.25
CA GLY A 9 6.31 -8.53 -0.06
C GLY A 9 6.41 -9.34 1.22
N MET A 10 7.36 -9.02 2.09
CA MET A 10 7.65 -9.78 3.31
C MET A 10 6.87 -9.30 4.55
N MET A 11 5.76 -8.59 4.34
CA MET A 11 4.88 -8.13 5.41
C MET A 11 3.92 -9.23 5.92
N ARG A 12 3.68 -10.28 5.13
CA ARG A 12 2.70 -11.34 5.42
C ARG A 12 3.32 -12.73 5.34
N LEU A 13 4.52 -12.88 5.92
CA LEU A 13 5.22 -14.17 5.95
C LEU A 13 4.41 -15.20 6.75
N PRO A 14 4.50 -16.50 6.40
CA PRO A 14 3.85 -17.57 7.16
C PRO A 14 4.36 -17.61 8.59
N GLN A 15 3.45 -17.85 9.52
CA GLN A 15 3.70 -17.91 10.96
C GLN A 15 3.29 -19.30 11.49
N ARG A 16 4.00 -19.78 12.53
CA ARG A 16 3.68 -21.04 13.22
C ARG A 16 2.60 -20.84 14.28
N SER A 17 2.48 -19.62 14.79
CA SER A 17 1.49 -19.21 15.80
C SER A 17 0.92 -17.82 15.49
N PRO A 18 -0.10 -17.33 16.21
CA PRO A 18 -0.60 -15.96 16.07
C PRO A 18 0.41 -14.86 16.46
N GLU A 19 1.55 -15.21 17.04
CA GLU A 19 2.59 -14.27 17.38
C GLU A 19 3.33 -13.78 16.12
N ALA A 20 3.39 -12.46 15.92
CA ALA A 20 3.93 -11.85 14.73
C ALA A 20 5.40 -12.23 14.46
N THR A 21 6.19 -12.47 15.50
CA THR A 21 7.62 -12.84 15.40
C THR A 21 7.87 -14.32 15.17
N ASP A 22 6.85 -15.18 15.35
CA ASP A 22 6.98 -16.64 15.16
C ASP A 22 6.85 -17.05 13.69
N ILE A 23 7.80 -16.58 12.89
CA ILE A 23 7.84 -16.84 11.43
C ILE A 23 8.25 -18.29 11.17
N ASP A 24 7.57 -18.95 10.25
CA ASP A 24 7.97 -20.25 9.72
C ASP A 24 9.09 -20.11 8.69
N PHE A 25 10.33 -20.01 9.18
CA PHE A 25 11.51 -19.82 8.34
C PHE A 25 11.73 -20.93 7.33
N ASP A 26 11.30 -22.17 7.62
CA ASP A 26 11.48 -23.28 6.70
C ASP A 26 10.55 -23.13 5.50
N GLN A 27 9.29 -22.76 5.74
CA GLN A 27 8.33 -22.45 4.68
C GLN A 27 8.74 -21.21 3.90
N VAL A 28 9.17 -20.12 4.59
CA VAL A 28 9.66 -18.91 3.92
C VAL A 28 10.84 -19.23 3.00
N SER A 29 11.80 -20.06 3.45
CA SER A 29 12.95 -20.45 2.63
C SER A 29 12.53 -21.16 1.35
N GLN A 30 11.59 -22.11 1.44
CA GLN A 30 11.06 -22.82 0.25
C GLN A 30 10.35 -21.84 -0.71
N MET A 31 9.61 -20.88 -0.19
CA MET A 31 8.90 -19.88 -0.99
C MET A 31 9.91 -18.94 -1.70
N VAL A 32 10.96 -18.52 -1.01
CA VAL A 32 12.06 -17.69 -1.56
C VAL A 32 12.81 -18.44 -2.66
N ASP A 33 13.19 -19.70 -2.41
CA ASP A 33 13.87 -20.53 -3.40
C ASP A 33 13.06 -20.66 -4.68
N ARG A 34 11.76 -21.00 -4.56
CA ARG A 34 10.86 -21.12 -5.70
C ARG A 34 10.68 -19.81 -6.47
N PHE A 35 10.62 -18.69 -5.75
CA PHE A 35 10.48 -17.36 -6.36
C PHE A 35 11.72 -17.00 -7.20
N LEU A 36 12.92 -17.20 -6.67
CA LEU A 36 14.20 -16.98 -7.37
C LEU A 36 14.40 -17.96 -8.54
N GLU A 37 14.08 -19.24 -8.36
CA GLU A 37 14.13 -20.25 -9.43
C GLU A 37 13.22 -19.91 -10.61
N ALA A 38 12.07 -19.28 -10.34
CA ALA A 38 11.15 -18.79 -11.37
C ALA A 38 11.65 -17.52 -12.09
N GLY A 39 12.78 -16.93 -11.67
CA GLY A 39 13.42 -15.77 -12.27
C GLY A 39 12.94 -14.41 -11.74
N PHE A 40 12.19 -14.38 -10.62
CA PHE A 40 11.79 -13.15 -9.94
C PHE A 40 12.82 -12.79 -8.87
N THR A 41 13.11 -11.49 -8.72
CA THR A 41 14.28 -11.07 -7.93
C THR A 41 13.97 -9.98 -6.90
N TYR A 42 12.83 -9.30 -6.95
CA TYR A 42 12.53 -8.16 -6.08
C TYR A 42 11.91 -8.62 -4.74
N PHE A 43 12.57 -8.25 -3.62
CA PHE A 43 12.10 -8.49 -2.26
C PHE A 43 11.92 -7.17 -1.51
N ASP A 44 10.79 -7.03 -0.80
CA ASP A 44 10.44 -5.83 -0.05
C ASP A 44 10.19 -6.17 1.41
N THR A 45 10.97 -5.58 2.31
CA THR A 45 10.82 -5.68 3.76
C THR A 45 10.69 -4.30 4.42
N SER A 46 10.64 -4.26 5.74
CA SER A 46 10.61 -3.04 6.52
C SER A 46 11.00 -3.34 7.97
N TRP A 47 11.55 -2.33 8.63
CA TRP A 47 11.88 -2.34 10.05
C TRP A 47 10.73 -2.79 10.96
N ALA A 48 9.49 -2.42 10.63
CA ALA A 48 8.31 -2.71 11.47
C ALA A 48 7.64 -4.06 11.16
N TYR A 49 7.92 -4.69 10.02
CA TYR A 49 7.19 -5.89 9.62
C TYR A 49 7.49 -7.05 10.56
N HIS A 50 6.43 -7.76 10.98
CA HIS A 50 6.52 -8.84 11.98
C HIS A 50 7.21 -8.41 13.27
N ASN A 51 6.93 -7.19 13.76
CA ASN A 51 7.57 -6.62 14.94
C ASN A 51 9.12 -6.64 14.86
N GLY A 52 9.67 -6.41 13.67
CA GLY A 52 11.10 -6.41 13.38
C GLY A 52 11.68 -7.75 12.92
N ALA A 53 10.92 -8.85 13.00
CA ALA A 53 11.40 -10.18 12.62
C ALA A 53 11.51 -10.39 11.10
N SER A 54 10.84 -9.57 10.28
CA SER A 54 10.91 -9.69 8.82
C SER A 54 12.32 -9.45 8.27
N GLU A 55 13.08 -8.49 8.79
CA GLU A 55 14.47 -8.25 8.38
C GLU A 55 15.38 -9.42 8.78
N THR A 56 15.14 -10.07 9.92
CA THR A 56 15.83 -11.31 10.31
C THR A 56 15.46 -12.47 9.37
N ALA A 57 14.19 -12.53 8.91
CA ALA A 57 13.79 -13.52 7.91
C ALA A 57 14.50 -13.29 6.57
N VAL A 58 14.68 -12.04 6.14
CA VAL A 58 15.50 -11.68 4.96
C VAL A 58 16.90 -12.25 5.10
N LYS A 59 17.58 -12.00 6.24
CA LYS A 59 18.92 -12.53 6.50
C LYS A 59 18.94 -14.05 6.41
N ARG A 60 18.02 -14.70 7.11
CA ARG A 60 18.03 -16.17 7.27
C ARG A 60 17.58 -16.90 6.02
N CYS A 61 16.50 -16.43 5.36
CA CYS A 61 15.86 -17.18 4.28
C CYS A 61 16.32 -16.75 2.88
N LEU A 62 16.90 -15.55 2.73
CA LEU A 62 17.34 -15.01 1.45
C LEU A 62 18.87 -14.80 1.44
N VAL A 63 19.38 -13.86 2.23
CA VAL A 63 20.76 -13.37 2.14
C VAL A 63 21.81 -14.45 2.46
N SER A 64 21.58 -15.26 3.49
CA SER A 64 22.51 -16.35 3.88
C SER A 64 22.50 -17.56 2.93
N ARG A 65 21.57 -17.60 1.98
CA ARG A 65 21.32 -18.77 1.12
C ARG A 65 21.61 -18.50 -0.36
N HIS A 66 21.54 -17.23 -0.79
CA HIS A 66 21.68 -16.84 -2.19
C HIS A 66 22.72 -15.75 -2.38
N PRO A 67 23.49 -15.78 -3.49
CA PRO A 67 24.44 -14.70 -3.82
C PRO A 67 23.72 -13.33 -3.90
N ARG A 68 24.36 -12.27 -3.40
CA ARG A 68 23.79 -10.92 -3.28
C ARG A 68 23.33 -10.32 -4.62
N ASP A 69 23.96 -10.69 -5.71
CA ASP A 69 23.67 -10.25 -7.08
C ASP A 69 22.45 -10.96 -7.72
N ARG A 70 21.91 -11.97 -7.04
CA ARG A 70 20.74 -12.73 -7.52
C ARG A 70 19.41 -12.07 -7.17
N PHE A 71 19.40 -11.05 -6.32
CA PHE A 71 18.15 -10.41 -5.87
C PHE A 71 18.32 -8.90 -5.68
N VAL A 72 17.19 -8.21 -5.79
CA VAL A 72 16.98 -6.81 -5.46
C VAL A 72 16.32 -6.75 -4.09
N LEU A 73 16.90 -6.02 -3.15
CA LEU A 73 16.38 -5.89 -1.79
C LEU A 73 15.99 -4.45 -1.50
N ALA A 74 14.74 -4.28 -1.07
CA ALA A 74 14.21 -3.02 -0.57
C ALA A 74 13.91 -3.11 0.92
N SER A 75 14.30 -2.08 1.71
CA SER A 75 13.83 -1.87 3.08
C SER A 75 13.45 -0.40 3.28
N LYS A 76 12.91 -0.05 4.47
CA LYS A 76 12.29 1.25 4.69
C LYS A 76 12.69 1.83 6.04
N LEU A 77 13.13 3.09 6.05
CA LEU A 77 13.38 3.88 7.26
C LEU A 77 12.06 4.25 7.92
N PRO A 78 11.78 3.82 9.16
CA PRO A 78 10.50 4.04 9.82
C PRO A 78 10.36 5.50 10.31
N THR A 79 9.84 6.41 9.49
CA THR A 79 9.68 7.83 9.86
C THR A 79 8.84 8.04 11.11
N PHE A 80 7.99 7.09 11.46
CA PHE A 80 7.16 7.10 12.67
C PHE A 80 7.91 6.70 13.94
N ALA A 81 9.11 6.13 13.84
CA ALA A 81 9.96 5.74 14.96
C ALA A 81 11.11 6.73 15.20
N ILE A 82 11.26 7.74 14.34
CA ILE A 82 12.31 8.75 14.42
C ILE A 82 11.75 9.99 15.12
N THR A 83 12.45 10.45 16.14
CA THR A 83 12.13 11.69 16.90
C THR A 83 13.27 12.71 16.83
N ARG A 84 14.50 12.25 16.52
CA ARG A 84 15.71 13.06 16.38
C ARG A 84 16.53 12.60 15.19
N GLU A 85 17.31 13.51 14.61
CA GLU A 85 18.11 13.27 13.39
C GLU A 85 19.06 12.06 13.54
N GLU A 86 19.73 11.90 14.69
CA GLU A 86 20.73 10.87 14.93
C GLU A 86 20.13 9.45 14.87
N GLU A 87 18.86 9.31 15.21
CA GLU A 87 18.16 8.01 15.19
C GLU A 87 18.04 7.43 13.77
N ALA A 88 18.08 8.27 12.74
CA ALA A 88 18.04 7.81 11.36
C ALA A 88 19.25 6.94 11.01
N GLU A 89 20.47 7.38 11.39
CA GLU A 89 21.70 6.62 11.15
C GLU A 89 21.76 5.35 11.99
N GLU A 90 21.33 5.41 13.25
CA GLU A 90 21.29 4.25 14.15
C GLU A 90 20.35 3.17 13.62
N ILE A 91 19.14 3.53 13.21
CA ILE A 91 18.16 2.60 12.65
C ILE A 91 18.66 2.01 11.33
N PHE A 92 19.21 2.85 10.44
CA PHE A 92 19.74 2.39 9.16
C PHE A 92 20.86 1.35 9.34
N ALA A 93 21.79 1.62 10.25
CA ALA A 93 22.86 0.67 10.57
C ALA A 93 22.32 -0.67 11.13
N GLN A 94 21.33 -0.59 12.03
CA GLN A 94 20.67 -1.79 12.55
C GLN A 94 19.96 -2.59 11.46
N GLN A 95 19.35 -1.94 10.46
CA GLN A 95 18.66 -2.61 9.37
C GLN A 95 19.64 -3.35 8.45
N LEU A 96 20.81 -2.76 8.12
CA LEU A 96 21.86 -3.44 7.39
C LEU A 96 22.32 -4.71 8.14
N GLU A 97 22.56 -4.62 9.45
CA GLU A 97 22.95 -5.74 10.29
C GLU A 97 21.87 -6.83 10.36
N ARG A 98 20.60 -6.43 10.60
CA ARG A 98 19.46 -7.35 10.69
C ARG A 98 19.23 -8.11 9.37
N CYS A 99 19.32 -7.40 8.25
CA CYS A 99 19.23 -8.01 6.92
C CYS A 99 20.49 -8.78 6.52
N GLY A 100 21.64 -8.49 7.15
CA GLY A 100 22.93 -9.11 6.86
C GLY A 100 23.49 -8.69 5.50
N VAL A 101 23.33 -7.40 5.14
CA VAL A 101 23.79 -6.84 3.85
C VAL A 101 24.59 -5.57 4.07
N ASP A 102 25.47 -5.25 3.11
CA ASP A 102 26.26 -4.02 3.12
C ASP A 102 25.52 -2.86 2.45
N TYR A 103 24.48 -3.16 1.64
CA TYR A 103 23.68 -2.15 0.94
C TYR A 103 22.26 -2.66 0.63
N PHE A 104 21.32 -1.70 0.49
CA PHE A 104 20.01 -1.93 -0.11
C PHE A 104 19.97 -1.45 -1.58
N ASP A 105 19.25 -2.15 -2.45
CA ASP A 105 19.05 -1.69 -3.82
C ASP A 105 18.04 -0.52 -3.86
N TYR A 106 16.94 -0.64 -3.15
CA TYR A 106 15.99 0.45 -2.92
C TYR A 106 15.87 0.70 -1.43
N TYR A 107 16.01 1.95 -1.03
CA TYR A 107 15.76 2.31 0.36
C TYR A 107 14.71 3.42 0.40
N LEU A 108 13.68 3.22 1.24
CA LEU A 108 12.48 4.04 1.23
C LEU A 108 12.33 4.81 2.55
N LEU A 109 11.87 6.07 2.49
CA LEU A 109 11.22 6.66 3.66
C LEU A 109 9.84 6.00 3.82
N HIS A 110 9.54 5.47 5.02
CA HIS A 110 8.31 4.74 5.28
C HIS A 110 7.18 5.68 5.74
N ASN A 111 5.98 5.52 5.18
CA ASN A 111 4.79 6.28 5.56
C ASN A 111 4.90 7.81 5.32
N VAL A 112 5.41 8.22 4.17
CA VAL A 112 5.47 9.63 3.79
C VAL A 112 4.06 10.17 3.52
N ASN A 113 3.72 11.26 4.17
CA ASN A 113 2.48 11.99 4.03
C ASN A 113 2.68 13.44 4.49
N TRP A 114 1.68 14.29 4.31
CA TRP A 114 1.73 15.72 4.66
C TRP A 114 2.15 15.98 6.12
N MET A 115 1.65 15.18 7.07
CA MET A 115 2.00 15.34 8.49
C MET A 115 3.46 14.98 8.74
N ARG A 116 3.92 13.81 8.26
CA ARG A 116 5.30 13.35 8.46
C ARG A 116 6.32 14.28 7.82
N CYS A 117 6.02 14.85 6.64
CA CYS A 117 6.89 15.83 6.02
C CYS A 117 7.12 17.05 6.90
N ARG A 118 6.09 17.50 7.63
CA ARG A 118 6.17 18.68 8.50
C ARG A 118 6.73 18.39 9.89
N GLN A 119 6.50 17.18 10.42
CA GLN A 119 6.90 16.83 11.78
C GLN A 119 8.35 16.36 11.87
N ILE A 120 8.76 15.44 11.01
CA ILE A 120 10.05 14.75 11.19
C ILE A 120 10.91 14.68 9.93
N ILE A 121 10.33 14.48 8.74
CA ILE A 121 11.14 14.25 7.53
C ILE A 121 12.05 15.43 7.25
N ARG A 122 11.52 16.66 7.30
CA ARG A 122 12.28 17.88 7.13
C ARG A 122 13.22 18.14 8.31
N ASP A 123 12.71 18.07 9.55
CA ASP A 123 13.45 18.50 10.73
C ASP A 123 14.61 17.53 11.06
N ALA A 124 14.47 16.24 10.77
CA ALA A 124 15.54 15.24 10.85
C ALA A 124 16.30 15.05 9.51
N ARG A 125 16.08 15.90 8.52
CA ARG A 125 16.82 15.93 7.25
C ARG A 125 16.90 14.56 6.57
N LEU A 126 15.79 13.82 6.55
CA LEU A 126 15.81 12.41 6.15
C LEU A 126 16.16 12.19 4.66
N PHE A 127 15.80 13.12 3.76
CA PHE A 127 16.21 13.02 2.35
C PHE A 127 17.71 13.27 2.16
N GLU A 128 18.30 14.17 2.95
CA GLU A 128 19.75 14.40 2.93
C GLU A 128 20.52 13.16 3.43
N HIS A 129 20.03 12.49 4.48
CA HIS A 129 20.60 11.19 4.90
C HIS A 129 20.54 10.17 3.77
N MET A 130 19.41 10.05 3.06
CA MET A 130 19.26 9.14 1.92
C MET A 130 20.29 9.44 0.82
N GLN A 131 20.53 10.73 0.51
CA GLN A 131 21.55 11.10 -0.47
C GLN A 131 22.96 10.74 0.00
N GLN A 132 23.31 10.99 1.27
CA GLN A 132 24.60 10.63 1.85
C GLN A 132 24.83 9.10 1.81
N TRP A 133 23.83 8.29 2.16
CA TRP A 133 23.96 6.84 2.09
C TRP A 133 24.09 6.35 0.65
N LYS A 134 23.47 7.03 -0.31
CA LYS A 134 23.65 6.75 -1.73
C LYS A 134 25.07 7.05 -2.20
N GLU A 135 25.64 8.21 -1.83
CA GLU A 135 27.02 8.58 -2.11
C GLU A 135 28.03 7.63 -1.48
N GLN A 136 27.72 7.08 -0.29
CA GLN A 136 28.53 6.06 0.39
C GLN A 136 28.37 4.66 -0.23
N GLY A 137 27.46 4.46 -1.20
CA GLY A 137 27.16 3.17 -1.81
C GLY A 137 26.37 2.21 -0.93
N LYS A 138 25.82 2.67 0.19
CA LYS A 138 24.99 1.89 1.12
C LYS A 138 23.56 1.71 0.63
N ILE A 139 23.07 2.59 -0.24
CA ILE A 139 21.83 2.43 -0.99
C ILE A 139 22.08 2.75 -2.47
N ARG A 140 21.33 2.11 -3.38
CA ARG A 140 21.46 2.35 -4.81
C ARG A 140 20.42 3.35 -5.34
N HIS A 141 19.17 3.23 -4.88
CA HIS A 141 18.05 4.04 -5.32
C HIS A 141 17.29 4.62 -4.13
N ILE A 142 16.98 5.91 -4.22
CA ILE A 142 16.18 6.65 -3.23
C ILE A 142 14.71 6.52 -3.60
N ALA A 143 13.88 6.12 -2.63
CA ALA A 143 12.44 6.01 -2.80
C ALA A 143 11.68 6.40 -1.53
N PHE A 144 10.37 6.40 -1.57
CA PHE A 144 9.51 6.48 -0.37
C PHE A 144 8.19 5.73 -0.58
N SER A 145 7.57 5.28 0.51
CA SER A 145 6.18 4.81 0.49
C SER A 145 5.26 5.96 0.86
N PHE A 146 4.19 6.14 0.08
CA PHE A 146 3.33 7.31 0.13
C PHE A 146 1.90 6.96 0.52
N HIS A 147 1.32 7.78 1.43
CA HIS A 147 -0.01 7.55 2.01
C HIS A 147 -0.78 8.87 2.16
N ASP A 148 -0.92 9.62 1.06
CA ASP A 148 -1.68 10.88 1.03
C ASP A 148 -2.23 11.16 -0.38
N THR A 149 -2.69 12.37 -0.66
CA THR A 149 -3.28 12.80 -1.93
C THR A 149 -2.24 13.26 -2.96
N ALA A 150 -2.63 13.26 -4.23
CA ALA A 150 -1.74 13.53 -5.35
C ALA A 150 -1.11 14.95 -5.33
N ASP A 151 -1.79 15.95 -4.75
CA ASP A 151 -1.26 17.31 -4.57
C ASP A 151 -0.05 17.34 -3.63
N VAL A 152 -0.11 16.59 -2.54
CA VAL A 152 1.02 16.43 -1.61
C VAL A 152 2.18 15.68 -2.27
N LEU A 153 1.85 14.66 -3.06
CA LEU A 153 2.85 13.90 -3.80
C LEU A 153 3.60 14.77 -4.82
N ASP A 154 2.87 15.61 -5.57
CA ASP A 154 3.44 16.54 -6.53
C ASP A 154 4.41 17.53 -5.87
N GLN A 155 4.01 18.08 -4.71
CA GLN A 155 4.87 18.97 -3.94
C GLN A 155 6.17 18.26 -3.51
N ILE A 156 6.06 17.05 -2.93
CA ILE A 156 7.24 16.28 -2.46
C ILE A 156 8.18 15.96 -3.62
N LEU A 157 7.65 15.49 -4.76
CA LEU A 157 8.49 15.15 -5.92
C LEU A 157 9.11 16.37 -6.59
N THR A 158 8.49 17.55 -6.46
CA THR A 158 9.07 18.83 -6.90
C THR A 158 10.21 19.26 -5.99
N GLU A 159 10.05 19.14 -4.67
CA GLU A 159 11.06 19.51 -3.68
C GLU A 159 12.24 18.52 -3.64
N HIS A 160 12.00 17.23 -3.98
CA HIS A 160 12.97 16.13 -3.89
C HIS A 160 13.16 15.43 -5.26
N PRO A 161 13.83 16.09 -6.23
CA PRO A 161 14.06 15.53 -7.55
C PRO A 161 15.04 14.34 -7.56
N GLU A 162 15.75 14.07 -6.46
CA GLU A 162 16.61 12.89 -6.28
C GLU A 162 15.85 11.58 -6.10
N VAL A 163 14.55 11.62 -5.81
CA VAL A 163 13.71 10.43 -5.66
C VAL A 163 13.54 9.73 -7.01
N GLU A 164 13.74 8.43 -7.05
CA GLU A 164 13.73 7.62 -8.29
C GLU A 164 12.47 6.77 -8.41
N ALA A 165 11.89 6.35 -7.27
CA ALA A 165 10.67 5.55 -7.26
C ALA A 165 9.76 5.92 -6.09
N VAL A 166 8.45 5.73 -6.27
CA VAL A 166 7.46 5.92 -5.20
C VAL A 166 6.63 4.65 -5.05
N GLN A 167 6.48 4.18 -3.82
CA GLN A 167 5.62 3.05 -3.47
C GLN A 167 4.24 3.56 -3.07
N ILE A 168 3.21 3.17 -3.82
CA ILE A 168 1.81 3.57 -3.58
C ILE A 168 0.87 2.38 -3.49
N ALA A 169 -0.20 2.50 -2.71
CA ALA A 169 -1.31 1.55 -2.74
C ALA A 169 -2.07 1.70 -4.06
N MET A 170 -2.09 0.63 -4.87
CA MET A 170 -2.71 0.68 -6.19
C MET A 170 -3.28 -0.67 -6.59
N ASN A 171 -4.59 -0.69 -6.81
CA ASN A 171 -5.36 -1.83 -7.32
C ASN A 171 -6.59 -1.31 -8.08
N TYR A 172 -7.34 -2.19 -8.73
CA TYR A 172 -8.50 -1.78 -9.54
C TYR A 172 -9.68 -1.26 -8.72
N PHE A 173 -9.81 -1.63 -7.44
CA PHE A 173 -10.85 -1.12 -6.55
C PHE A 173 -10.56 0.31 -6.10
N ASP A 174 -9.29 0.62 -5.78
CA ASP A 174 -8.85 1.93 -5.30
C ASP A 174 -8.47 2.89 -6.43
N TRP A 175 -8.51 2.45 -7.69
CA TRP A 175 -8.04 3.22 -8.84
C TRP A 175 -8.63 4.63 -8.91
N ASP A 176 -9.94 4.74 -8.76
CA ASP A 176 -10.67 6.01 -8.73
C ASP A 176 -11.22 6.34 -7.32
N ALA A 177 -10.68 5.73 -6.25
CA ALA A 177 -11.09 6.01 -4.89
C ALA A 177 -10.73 7.44 -4.47
N ARG A 178 -11.68 8.10 -3.79
CA ARG A 178 -11.57 9.51 -3.39
C ARG A 178 -10.49 9.76 -2.36
N TYR A 179 -10.26 8.79 -1.46
CA TYR A 179 -9.34 8.88 -0.33
C TYR A 179 -7.89 8.51 -0.67
N ILE A 180 -7.67 7.44 -1.44
CA ILE A 180 -6.32 6.97 -1.84
C ILE A 180 -5.82 7.69 -3.10
N GLN A 181 -6.71 8.06 -4.01
CA GLN A 181 -6.39 8.71 -5.28
C GLN A 181 -5.33 7.95 -6.10
N ALA A 182 -5.43 6.62 -6.16
CA ALA A 182 -4.40 5.77 -6.74
C ALA A 182 -4.04 6.17 -8.19
N ARG A 183 -5.04 6.48 -9.03
CA ARG A 183 -4.83 6.94 -10.40
C ARG A 183 -4.10 8.27 -10.46
N LEU A 184 -4.54 9.26 -9.67
CA LEU A 184 -3.94 10.59 -9.66
C LEU A 184 -2.50 10.54 -9.14
N CYS A 185 -2.24 9.76 -8.08
CA CYS A 185 -0.88 9.53 -7.58
C CYS A 185 0.01 8.85 -8.63
N TYR A 186 -0.51 7.82 -9.32
CA TYR A 186 0.21 7.17 -10.41
C TYR A 186 0.56 8.17 -11.53
N GLU A 187 -0.43 8.95 -12.00
CA GLU A 187 -0.23 9.95 -13.05
C GLU A 187 0.80 11.02 -12.62
N THR A 188 0.75 11.49 -11.37
CA THR A 188 1.72 12.42 -10.80
C THR A 188 3.15 11.83 -10.80
N ILE A 189 3.34 10.60 -10.31
CA ILE A 189 4.65 9.93 -10.33
C ILE A 189 5.19 9.85 -11.76
N ARG A 190 4.33 9.48 -12.72
CA ARG A 190 4.72 9.36 -14.12
C ARG A 190 5.03 10.71 -14.77
N ALA A 191 4.31 11.77 -14.43
CA ALA A 191 4.59 13.14 -14.89
C ALA A 191 5.97 13.64 -14.43
N HIS A 192 6.40 13.26 -13.22
CA HIS A 192 7.76 13.52 -12.72
C HIS A 192 8.82 12.54 -13.30
N GLY A 193 8.46 11.61 -14.19
CA GLY A 193 9.38 10.65 -14.78
C GLY A 193 9.88 9.57 -13.82
N ARG A 194 9.18 9.34 -12.68
CA ARG A 194 9.60 8.39 -11.66
C ARG A 194 8.97 7.02 -11.87
N GLN A 195 9.54 5.99 -11.25
CA GLN A 195 9.02 4.62 -11.26
C GLN A 195 8.00 4.42 -10.16
N VAL A 196 7.07 3.48 -10.37
CA VAL A 196 6.04 3.12 -9.41
C VAL A 196 6.32 1.73 -8.84
N ILE A 197 6.35 1.63 -7.51
CA ILE A 197 6.30 0.36 -6.80
C ILE A 197 4.89 0.22 -6.26
N VAL A 198 4.23 -0.90 -6.56
CA VAL A 198 2.84 -1.11 -6.16
C VAL A 198 2.78 -1.91 -4.87
N MET A 199 2.23 -1.31 -3.82
CA MET A 199 1.78 -2.02 -2.62
C MET A 199 0.27 -2.23 -2.66
N GLU A 200 -0.23 -3.19 -1.88
CA GLU A 200 -1.66 -3.54 -1.78
C GLU A 200 -2.34 -3.88 -3.12
N PRO A 201 -1.69 -4.60 -4.04
CA PRO A 201 -2.32 -4.93 -5.32
C PRO A 201 -3.58 -5.78 -5.16
N VAL A 202 -3.71 -6.51 -4.03
CA VAL A 202 -4.86 -7.36 -3.67
C VAL A 202 -5.61 -6.81 -2.46
N LYS A 203 -5.34 -5.57 -2.04
CA LYS A 203 -6.01 -4.85 -0.94
C LYS A 203 -6.14 -5.71 0.33
N GLY A 204 -5.00 -6.09 0.91
CA GLY A 204 -4.98 -6.89 2.15
C GLY A 204 -5.58 -8.29 2.01
N GLY A 205 -5.83 -8.77 0.79
CA GLY A 205 -6.50 -10.04 0.49
C GLY A 205 -8.01 -9.89 0.18
N MET A 206 -8.59 -8.70 0.30
CA MET A 206 -10.00 -8.44 -0.05
C MET A 206 -10.30 -8.89 -1.48
N LEU A 207 -9.45 -8.48 -2.44
CA LEU A 207 -9.64 -8.76 -3.86
C LEU A 207 -9.34 -10.23 -4.26
N ALA A 208 -8.99 -11.09 -3.29
CA ALA A 208 -8.85 -12.52 -3.54
C ALA A 208 -10.18 -13.30 -3.46
N LYS A 209 -11.22 -12.68 -2.88
CA LYS A 209 -12.56 -13.27 -2.70
C LYS A 209 -13.61 -12.32 -3.24
N ALA A 210 -13.85 -12.39 -4.54
CA ALA A 210 -14.85 -11.55 -5.17
C ALA A 210 -16.30 -11.90 -4.73
N PRO A 211 -17.22 -10.91 -4.67
CA PRO A 211 -18.64 -11.21 -4.59
C PRO A 211 -19.07 -12.15 -5.72
N GLU A 212 -20.05 -13.05 -5.46
CA GLU A 212 -20.45 -14.12 -6.40
C GLU A 212 -20.72 -13.59 -7.82
N ALA A 213 -21.46 -12.48 -7.94
CA ALA A 213 -21.76 -11.87 -9.23
C ALA A 213 -20.49 -11.35 -9.93
N ALA A 214 -19.52 -10.82 -9.19
CA ALA A 214 -18.24 -10.36 -9.73
C ALA A 214 -17.35 -11.52 -10.17
N GLU A 215 -17.28 -12.59 -9.36
CA GLU A 215 -16.55 -13.81 -9.72
C GLU A 215 -17.13 -14.46 -10.98
N ALA A 216 -18.45 -14.49 -11.13
CA ALA A 216 -19.10 -15.00 -12.33
C ALA A 216 -18.70 -14.23 -13.60
N LEU A 217 -18.62 -12.88 -13.53
CA LEU A 217 -18.15 -12.05 -14.63
C LEU A 217 -16.70 -12.34 -15.00
N MET A 218 -15.83 -12.43 -14.00
CA MET A 218 -14.41 -12.72 -14.20
C MET A 218 -14.18 -14.10 -14.81
N ARG A 219 -14.85 -15.15 -14.28
CA ARG A 219 -14.73 -16.52 -14.78
C ARG A 219 -15.33 -16.70 -16.16
N ALA A 220 -16.42 -16.01 -16.50
CA ALA A 220 -16.99 -16.02 -17.84
C ALA A 220 -16.01 -15.49 -18.91
N GLN A 221 -15.10 -14.57 -18.54
CA GLN A 221 -14.09 -14.04 -19.43
C GLN A 221 -12.79 -14.86 -19.42
N ARG A 222 -12.38 -15.40 -18.22
CA ARG A 222 -11.15 -16.16 -18.02
C ARG A 222 -11.38 -17.26 -16.99
N SER A 223 -11.84 -18.42 -17.44
CA SER A 223 -12.21 -19.54 -16.56
C SER A 223 -11.03 -20.14 -15.79
N GLU A 224 -9.83 -20.12 -16.39
CA GLU A 224 -8.64 -20.76 -15.86
C GLU A 224 -7.76 -19.84 -14.99
N ASP A 225 -8.06 -18.56 -14.97
CA ASP A 225 -7.27 -17.57 -14.23
C ASP A 225 -7.80 -17.45 -12.77
N SER A 226 -6.91 -17.33 -11.79
CA SER A 226 -7.31 -17.03 -10.43
C SER A 226 -7.90 -15.62 -10.32
N ILE A 227 -8.77 -15.39 -9.33
CA ILE A 227 -9.34 -14.04 -9.08
C ILE A 227 -8.22 -13.05 -8.74
N VAL A 228 -7.18 -13.48 -8.02
CA VAL A 228 -6.00 -12.67 -7.69
C VAL A 228 -5.25 -12.21 -8.95
N SER A 229 -5.20 -13.04 -9.99
CA SER A 229 -4.49 -12.71 -11.22
C SER A 229 -5.00 -11.43 -11.89
N TRP A 230 -6.28 -11.12 -11.77
CA TRP A 230 -6.88 -9.91 -12.32
C TRP A 230 -6.32 -8.64 -11.67
N ALA A 231 -6.19 -8.64 -10.35
CA ALA A 231 -5.62 -7.52 -9.59
C ALA A 231 -4.11 -7.34 -9.89
N LEU A 232 -3.37 -8.45 -9.94
CA LEU A 232 -1.94 -8.41 -10.26
C LEU A 232 -1.69 -7.95 -11.69
N ARG A 233 -2.47 -8.44 -12.67
CA ARG A 233 -2.38 -8.05 -14.07
C ARG A 233 -2.77 -6.58 -14.28
N PHE A 234 -3.77 -6.09 -13.53
CA PHE A 234 -4.14 -4.66 -13.55
C PHE A 234 -2.94 -3.79 -13.18
N ALA A 235 -2.34 -4.04 -12.02
CA ALA A 235 -1.22 -3.24 -11.53
C ALA A 235 0.02 -3.38 -12.43
N ALA A 236 0.39 -4.60 -12.81
CA ALA A 236 1.58 -4.85 -13.62
C ALA A 236 1.46 -4.37 -15.07
N GLY A 237 0.23 -4.21 -15.58
CA GLY A 237 -0.04 -3.75 -16.94
C GLY A 237 0.21 -2.26 -17.18
N LEU A 238 0.39 -1.48 -16.13
CA LEU A 238 0.62 -0.04 -16.23
C LEU A 238 2.09 0.29 -16.52
N ASP A 239 2.28 1.37 -17.29
CA ASP A 239 3.61 1.83 -17.68
C ASP A 239 4.38 2.39 -16.49
N GLY A 240 5.73 2.17 -16.48
CA GLY A 240 6.59 2.68 -15.41
C GLY A 240 6.42 1.98 -14.06
N VAL A 241 5.61 0.92 -13.98
CA VAL A 241 5.58 0.05 -12.81
C VAL A 241 6.86 -0.80 -12.78
N LEU A 242 7.63 -0.63 -11.72
CA LEU A 242 8.87 -1.35 -11.43
C LEU A 242 8.58 -2.73 -10.82
N ALA A 243 7.77 -2.73 -9.76
CA ALA A 243 7.43 -3.94 -9.03
C ALA A 243 5.98 -3.89 -8.52
N VAL A 244 5.34 -5.06 -8.47
CA VAL A 244 4.02 -5.29 -7.86
C VAL A 244 4.24 -6.21 -6.67
N LEU A 245 4.15 -5.66 -5.47
CA LEU A 245 4.46 -6.35 -4.23
C LEU A 245 3.29 -7.22 -3.79
N SER A 246 3.45 -8.52 -3.86
CA SER A 246 2.47 -9.46 -3.32
C SER A 246 2.92 -10.00 -1.96
N GLY A 247 2.06 -9.86 -0.95
CA GLY A 247 2.23 -10.49 0.35
C GLY A 247 1.73 -11.93 0.28
N MET A 248 2.65 -12.87 0.11
CA MET A 248 2.35 -14.29 -0.03
C MET A 248 2.64 -15.02 1.28
N SER A 249 1.63 -15.70 1.82
CA SER A 249 1.72 -16.42 3.10
C SER A 249 1.79 -17.93 2.95
N THR A 250 1.63 -18.46 1.71
CA THR A 250 1.70 -19.89 1.44
C THR A 250 2.42 -20.20 0.12
N PRO A 251 2.99 -21.40 -0.02
CA PRO A 251 3.61 -21.87 -1.28
C PRO A 251 2.66 -21.86 -2.47
N GLU A 252 1.35 -22.10 -2.23
CA GLU A 252 0.32 -22.07 -3.28
C GLU A 252 0.13 -20.67 -3.83
N GLN A 253 0.11 -19.64 -2.95
CA GLN A 253 0.04 -18.24 -3.38
C GLN A 253 1.26 -17.84 -4.19
N VAL A 254 2.46 -18.30 -3.81
CA VAL A 254 3.69 -18.09 -4.60
C VAL A 254 3.54 -18.73 -5.97
N ALA A 255 3.03 -19.98 -6.03
CA ALA A 255 2.84 -20.68 -7.29
C ALA A 255 1.86 -19.98 -8.23
N ASP A 256 0.70 -19.55 -7.70
CA ASP A 256 -0.34 -18.86 -8.48
C ASP A 256 0.17 -17.52 -9.03
N ASN A 257 0.87 -16.73 -8.19
CA ASN A 257 1.42 -15.46 -8.60
C ASN A 257 2.53 -15.63 -9.66
N ILE A 258 3.44 -16.59 -9.47
CA ILE A 258 4.45 -16.94 -10.46
C ILE A 258 3.78 -17.32 -11.80
N ALA A 259 2.78 -18.19 -11.78
CA ALA A 259 2.07 -18.62 -12.98
C ALA A 259 1.40 -17.43 -13.69
N THR A 260 0.81 -16.49 -12.94
CA THR A 260 0.23 -15.25 -13.47
C THR A 260 1.26 -14.42 -14.23
N PHE A 261 2.45 -14.21 -13.65
CA PHE A 261 3.48 -13.35 -14.26
C PHE A 261 4.26 -14.07 -15.38
N GLN A 262 4.43 -15.38 -15.31
CA GLN A 262 5.04 -16.15 -16.41
C GLN A 262 4.14 -16.18 -17.67
N ARG A 263 2.82 -16.17 -17.49
CA ARG A 263 1.82 -16.11 -18.57
C ARG A 263 1.21 -14.72 -18.73
N PHE A 264 1.94 -13.69 -18.34
CA PHE A 264 1.44 -12.33 -18.24
C PHE A 264 0.82 -11.82 -19.54
N GLN A 265 -0.39 -11.30 -19.40
CA GLN A 265 -1.11 -10.54 -20.41
C GLN A 265 -1.71 -9.30 -19.73
N PRO A 266 -1.43 -8.08 -20.23
CA PRO A 266 -2.01 -6.88 -19.66
C PRO A 266 -3.55 -6.94 -19.76
N ILE A 267 -4.23 -6.22 -18.87
CA ILE A 267 -5.69 -6.07 -18.89
C ILE A 267 -6.10 -5.34 -20.17
N ASN A 268 -6.97 -5.97 -20.95
CA ASN A 268 -7.56 -5.34 -22.16
C ASN A 268 -8.81 -4.50 -21.79
N GLU A 269 -9.39 -3.81 -22.77
CA GLU A 269 -10.50 -2.89 -22.53
C GLU A 269 -11.76 -3.59 -22.01
N LYS A 270 -12.08 -4.78 -22.51
CA LYS A 270 -13.21 -5.58 -22.01
C LYS A 270 -12.99 -6.02 -20.57
N GLU A 271 -11.78 -6.44 -20.25
CA GLU A 271 -11.40 -6.82 -18.88
C GLU A 271 -11.41 -5.62 -17.94
N ARG A 272 -11.01 -4.44 -18.41
CA ARG A 272 -11.07 -3.18 -17.65
C ARG A 272 -12.53 -2.84 -17.29
N GLU A 273 -13.47 -3.04 -18.21
CA GLU A 273 -14.89 -2.85 -17.93
C GLU A 273 -15.40 -3.84 -16.85
N ILE A 274 -15.01 -5.11 -16.95
CA ILE A 274 -15.34 -6.12 -15.92
C ILE A 274 -14.79 -5.70 -14.56
N LEU A 275 -13.55 -5.19 -14.49
CA LEU A 275 -12.96 -4.72 -13.24
C LEU A 275 -13.73 -3.51 -12.64
N ARG A 276 -14.21 -2.57 -13.48
CA ARG A 276 -15.06 -1.46 -13.02
C ARG A 276 -16.38 -1.96 -12.43
N GLN A 277 -17.04 -2.89 -13.10
CA GLN A 277 -18.27 -3.53 -12.60
C GLN A 277 -18.00 -4.29 -11.28
N THR A 278 -16.91 -5.02 -11.22
CA THR A 278 -16.46 -5.74 -10.02
C THR A 278 -16.24 -4.79 -8.85
N ALA A 279 -15.55 -3.68 -9.04
CA ALA A 279 -15.34 -2.68 -8.00
C ALA A 279 -16.68 -2.09 -7.49
N GLY A 280 -17.65 -1.87 -8.38
CA GLY A 280 -19.00 -1.46 -8.01
C GLY A 280 -19.73 -2.51 -7.16
N LEU A 281 -19.66 -3.79 -7.54
CA LEU A 281 -20.26 -4.89 -6.78
C LEU A 281 -19.64 -5.05 -5.38
N TYR A 282 -18.33 -4.88 -5.25
CA TYR A 282 -17.68 -4.83 -3.93
C TYR A 282 -18.24 -3.68 -3.08
N ARG A 283 -18.32 -2.45 -3.62
CA ARG A 283 -18.84 -1.30 -2.87
C ARG A 283 -20.29 -1.52 -2.41
N GLN A 284 -21.14 -2.07 -3.28
CA GLN A 284 -22.52 -2.42 -2.94
C GLN A 284 -22.65 -3.48 -1.84
N SER A 285 -21.67 -4.38 -1.73
CA SER A 285 -21.68 -5.43 -0.70
C SER A 285 -21.21 -4.95 0.68
N GLY A 286 -20.69 -3.74 0.78
CA GLY A 286 -20.23 -3.17 2.05
C GLY A 286 -21.38 -2.56 2.88
N PRO A 287 -21.09 -2.07 4.10
CA PRO A 287 -22.11 -1.64 5.06
C PRO A 287 -22.90 -0.38 4.63
N VAL A 288 -22.38 0.39 3.69
CA VAL A 288 -23.10 1.55 3.14
C VAL A 288 -24.10 1.12 2.05
N GLY A 289 -23.88 -0.01 1.41
CA GLY A 289 -24.80 -0.63 0.46
C GLY A 289 -24.92 0.08 -0.89
N THR A 290 -23.97 0.96 -1.25
CA THR A 290 -23.96 1.69 -2.51
C THR A 290 -22.60 1.70 -3.18
N ALA A 291 -22.60 1.81 -4.51
CA ALA A 291 -21.42 2.13 -5.31
C ALA A 291 -21.36 3.61 -5.71
N ASP A 292 -22.45 4.35 -5.53
CA ASP A 292 -22.54 5.77 -5.88
C ASP A 292 -22.61 6.61 -4.60
N PHE A 293 -21.54 7.33 -4.32
CA PHE A 293 -21.41 8.26 -3.20
C PHE A 293 -21.72 9.71 -3.57
N THR A 294 -22.07 10.01 -4.83
CA THR A 294 -22.39 11.37 -5.30
C THR A 294 -23.46 12.07 -4.46
N PRO A 295 -24.55 11.42 -4.02
CA PRO A 295 -25.58 12.08 -3.20
C PRO A 295 -25.07 12.63 -1.86
N TYR A 296 -23.94 12.11 -1.35
CA TYR A 296 -23.35 12.50 -0.07
C TYR A 296 -22.33 13.65 -0.18
N GLU A 297 -21.96 14.07 -1.40
CA GLU A 297 -20.93 15.11 -1.63
C GLU A 297 -21.34 16.49 -1.10
N ALA A 298 -22.63 16.82 -1.19
CA ALA A 298 -23.16 18.11 -0.76
C ALA A 298 -23.07 18.32 0.76
N ILE A 299 -22.93 17.24 1.54
CA ILE A 299 -22.79 17.32 3.00
C ILE A 299 -21.29 17.47 3.32
N ASN A 300 -20.82 18.70 3.38
CA ASN A 300 -19.38 19.03 3.48
C ASN A 300 -19.13 20.33 4.25
N PRO A 301 -19.46 20.42 5.54
CA PRO A 301 -19.32 21.67 6.30
C PRO A 301 -17.89 22.07 6.61
N ASN A 302 -16.96 21.12 6.72
CA ASN A 302 -15.56 21.33 7.14
C ASN A 302 -14.53 20.85 6.12
N GLY A 303 -14.92 20.69 4.85
CA GLY A 303 -14.00 20.34 3.76
C GLY A 303 -13.70 18.84 3.61
N VAL A 304 -14.26 17.97 4.48
CA VAL A 304 -14.32 16.51 4.28
C VAL A 304 -15.79 16.14 4.13
N SER A 305 -16.17 15.64 2.96
CA SER A 305 -17.57 15.35 2.66
C SER A 305 -18.04 14.03 3.30
N ALA A 306 -19.36 13.88 3.46
CA ALA A 306 -19.95 12.60 3.86
C ALA A 306 -19.63 11.50 2.83
N ALA A 307 -19.49 11.85 1.55
CA ALA A 307 -19.03 10.91 0.51
C ALA A 307 -17.63 10.38 0.80
N ASP A 308 -16.67 11.24 1.17
CA ASP A 308 -15.31 10.84 1.50
C ASP A 308 -15.25 9.93 2.74
N ILE A 309 -16.05 10.28 3.77
CA ILE A 309 -16.16 9.49 5.01
C ILE A 309 -16.74 8.09 4.71
N LEU A 310 -17.86 8.05 3.99
CA LEU A 310 -18.59 6.80 3.75
C LEU A 310 -17.90 5.87 2.77
N ASP A 311 -17.27 6.39 1.69
CA ASP A 311 -16.48 5.56 0.76
C ASP A 311 -15.25 4.98 1.46
N THR A 312 -14.54 5.80 2.26
CA THR A 312 -13.39 5.35 3.06
C THR A 312 -13.79 4.28 4.08
N TYR A 313 -14.87 4.51 4.84
CA TYR A 313 -15.42 3.55 5.80
C TYR A 313 -15.83 2.24 5.12
N ASN A 314 -16.54 2.33 4.02
CA ASN A 314 -17.00 1.17 3.24
C ASN A 314 -15.80 0.32 2.77
N ALA A 315 -14.74 0.97 2.31
CA ALA A 315 -13.51 0.30 1.88
C ALA A 315 -12.77 -0.40 3.03
N CYS A 316 -12.73 0.21 4.23
CA CYS A 316 -12.19 -0.43 5.43
C CYS A 316 -12.96 -1.70 5.78
N MET A 317 -14.29 -1.58 5.85
CA MET A 317 -15.16 -2.67 6.31
C MET A 317 -15.21 -3.87 5.37
N LEU A 318 -14.85 -3.70 4.11
CA LEU A 318 -14.73 -4.77 3.13
C LEU A 318 -13.44 -5.59 3.28
N GLN A 319 -12.44 -5.09 3.99
CA GLN A 319 -11.17 -5.80 4.18
C GLN A 319 -11.31 -6.95 5.19
N PRO A 320 -10.49 -8.02 5.06
CA PRO A 320 -10.49 -9.15 5.99
C PRO A 320 -10.24 -8.75 7.46
N VAL A 321 -9.49 -7.67 7.67
CA VAL A 321 -9.22 -7.07 8.98
C VAL A 321 -9.48 -5.55 8.88
N PRO A 322 -10.73 -5.09 9.08
CA PRO A 322 -11.11 -3.69 8.89
C PRO A 322 -10.27 -2.68 9.71
N THR A 323 -9.85 -3.07 10.91
CA THR A 323 -9.05 -2.22 11.81
C THR A 323 -7.58 -2.10 11.39
N PHE A 324 -7.12 -2.87 10.39
CA PHE A 324 -5.76 -2.86 9.88
C PHE A 324 -5.64 -2.14 8.52
N GLY A 325 -6.72 -1.56 8.04
CA GLY A 325 -6.73 -0.82 6.77
C GLY A 325 -5.94 0.49 6.84
N ALA A 326 -5.27 0.84 5.75
CA ALA A 326 -4.56 2.13 5.64
C ALA A 326 -5.52 3.32 5.49
N GLU A 327 -6.78 3.08 5.22
CA GLU A 327 -7.79 4.08 4.90
C GLU A 327 -8.02 5.08 6.04
N GLY A 328 -8.02 4.62 7.30
CA GLY A 328 -8.09 5.48 8.47
C GLY A 328 -6.97 6.52 8.52
N ASN A 329 -5.79 6.18 8.00
CA ASN A 329 -4.65 7.11 7.91
C ASN A 329 -4.90 8.21 6.87
N TYR A 330 -5.44 7.86 5.69
CA TYR A 330 -5.81 8.86 4.68
C TYR A 330 -6.90 9.82 5.21
N PHE A 331 -7.93 9.28 5.85
CA PHE A 331 -8.97 10.07 6.50
C PHE A 331 -8.37 11.05 7.52
N SER A 332 -7.47 10.56 8.35
CA SER A 332 -6.79 11.33 9.34
C SER A 332 -5.94 12.47 8.72
N CYS A 333 -5.19 12.20 7.66
CA CYS A 333 -4.47 13.25 6.92
C CYS A 333 -5.41 14.32 6.38
N GLN A 334 -6.61 13.94 5.89
CA GLN A 334 -7.59 14.90 5.40
C GLN A 334 -8.12 15.82 6.52
N LYS A 335 -8.37 15.29 7.72
CA LYS A 335 -8.74 16.09 8.90
C LYS A 335 -7.63 17.08 9.25
N ALA A 336 -6.40 16.59 9.37
CA ALA A 336 -5.24 17.40 9.76
C ALA A 336 -4.97 18.57 8.81
N LYS A 337 -5.06 18.35 7.49
CA LYS A 337 -4.93 19.40 6.47
C LYS A 337 -5.93 20.53 6.63
N ARG A 338 -7.07 20.27 7.27
CA ARG A 338 -8.15 21.25 7.53
C ARG A 338 -8.12 21.83 8.94
N GLY A 339 -7.06 21.51 9.71
CA GLY A 339 -6.90 21.97 11.09
C GLY A 339 -7.89 21.31 12.08
N LEU A 340 -8.49 20.18 11.69
CA LEU A 340 -9.36 19.41 12.57
C LEU A 340 -8.52 18.46 13.41
N ARG A 341 -8.79 18.41 14.72
CA ARG A 341 -8.16 17.46 15.64
C ARG A 341 -8.83 16.08 15.53
N ARG A 342 -8.25 15.07 16.12
CA ARG A 342 -8.79 13.70 16.10
C ARG A 342 -10.22 13.63 16.62
N GLU A 343 -10.50 14.33 17.71
CA GLU A 343 -11.83 14.39 18.37
C GLU A 343 -12.85 15.28 17.64
N ASP A 344 -12.42 16.18 16.76
CA ASP A 344 -13.33 17.07 16.04
C ASP A 344 -14.06 16.28 14.96
N ARG A 345 -15.38 16.52 14.81
CA ARG A 345 -16.16 15.93 13.73
C ARG A 345 -16.01 16.73 12.43
N CYS A 346 -15.83 16.03 11.33
CA CYS A 346 -15.94 16.65 10.00
C CYS A 346 -17.37 17.13 9.73
N ILE A 347 -18.36 16.35 10.21
CA ILE A 347 -19.78 16.67 10.08
C ILE A 347 -20.42 16.71 11.48
N PRO A 348 -20.37 17.88 12.17
CA PRO A 348 -20.84 17.97 13.56
C PRO A 348 -22.34 18.06 13.70
N GLY A 349 -23.07 18.36 12.62
CA GLY A 349 -24.52 18.53 12.58
C GLY A 349 -25.25 17.40 11.86
N PRO A 350 -26.55 17.60 11.59
CA PRO A 350 -27.34 16.64 10.82
C PRO A 350 -26.78 16.46 9.40
N ALA A 351 -26.74 15.21 8.96
CA ALA A 351 -26.39 14.82 7.60
C ALA A 351 -27.66 14.37 6.88
N VAL A 352 -28.25 15.25 6.06
CA VAL A 352 -29.52 15.01 5.36
C VAL A 352 -29.30 15.13 3.86
N LEU A 353 -29.68 14.11 3.11
CA LEU A 353 -29.58 14.09 1.65
C LEU A 353 -30.61 15.04 1.01
N ALA A 354 -30.44 15.35 -0.27
CA ALA A 354 -31.33 16.24 -1.01
C ALA A 354 -32.78 15.74 -1.11
N ASP A 355 -33.01 14.44 -1.00
CA ASP A 355 -34.34 13.81 -0.97
C ASP A 355 -34.96 13.78 0.42
N GLY A 356 -34.29 14.34 1.43
CA GLY A 356 -34.76 14.37 2.83
C GLY A 356 -34.33 13.17 3.67
N THR A 357 -33.58 12.20 3.12
CA THR A 357 -33.11 11.04 3.88
C THR A 357 -32.06 11.49 4.91
N ASP A 358 -32.32 11.18 6.19
CA ASP A 358 -31.36 11.42 7.29
C ASP A 358 -30.38 10.28 7.38
N VAL A 359 -29.09 10.60 7.18
CA VAL A 359 -27.94 9.66 7.22
C VAL A 359 -26.96 9.99 8.36
N THR A 360 -27.36 10.85 9.29
CA THR A 360 -26.52 11.36 10.37
C THR A 360 -25.86 10.24 11.19
N GLU A 361 -26.63 9.26 11.64
CA GLU A 361 -26.12 8.14 12.43
C GLU A 361 -25.10 7.31 11.65
N LEU A 362 -25.35 7.06 10.37
CA LEU A 362 -24.43 6.31 9.50
C LEU A 362 -23.09 7.06 9.34
N VAL A 363 -23.15 8.35 9.04
CA VAL A 363 -21.95 9.20 8.85
C VAL A 363 -21.15 9.29 10.16
N HIS A 364 -21.82 9.55 11.28
CA HIS A 364 -21.13 9.64 12.58
C HIS A 364 -20.47 8.34 12.98
N ARG A 365 -21.14 7.20 12.80
CA ARG A 365 -20.56 5.87 13.06
C ARG A 365 -19.34 5.59 12.17
N ALA A 366 -19.41 5.96 10.90
CA ALA A 366 -18.29 5.80 9.97
C ALA A 366 -17.09 6.65 10.37
N GLU A 367 -17.33 7.90 10.76
CA GLU A 367 -16.31 8.84 11.20
C GLU A 367 -15.64 8.40 12.52
N ASP A 368 -16.42 7.90 13.49
CA ASP A 368 -15.92 7.36 14.74
C ASP A 368 -14.98 6.16 14.47
N PHE A 369 -15.44 5.21 13.64
CA PHE A 369 -14.63 4.05 13.27
C PHE A 369 -13.30 4.47 12.62
N LEU A 370 -13.31 5.38 11.66
CA LEU A 370 -12.09 5.82 10.96
C LEU A 370 -11.13 6.57 11.90
N SER A 371 -11.66 7.37 12.83
CA SER A 371 -10.86 8.11 13.81
C SER A 371 -10.22 7.19 14.85
N GLU A 372 -10.92 6.13 15.28
CA GLU A 372 -10.43 5.14 16.24
C GLU A 372 -9.38 4.20 15.64
N ASN A 373 -9.47 3.88 14.35
CA ASN A 373 -8.64 2.92 13.64
C ASN A 373 -7.57 3.55 12.76
N SER A 374 -7.12 4.76 13.07
CA SER A 374 -5.96 5.39 12.46
C SER A 374 -4.69 5.07 13.25
N PHE A 375 -3.63 4.65 12.53
CA PHE A 375 -2.29 4.47 13.12
C PHE A 375 -1.57 5.80 13.37
N PHE A 376 -2.07 6.90 12.79
CA PHE A 376 -1.51 8.22 13.05
C PHE A 376 -2.17 8.82 14.27
N GLN A 377 -1.42 8.80 15.39
CA GLN A 377 -1.79 9.61 16.53
C GLN A 377 -1.43 11.05 16.22
N TYR A 378 -2.44 11.92 16.25
CA TYR A 378 -2.25 13.36 16.18
C TYR A 378 -2.14 13.88 17.60
N ASP A 379 -0.96 14.21 18.03
CA ASP A 379 -0.77 15.18 19.09
C ASP A 379 -0.33 16.47 18.39
N PHE A 380 -1.32 17.33 18.08
CA PHE A 380 -1.08 18.72 17.72
C PHE A 380 -1.21 19.61 18.96
#